data_01484fbf74b9bb841e38d08ae96bb8e3
#
_entry.id   01484fbf74b9bb841e38d08ae96bb8e3
#
_cell.length_a   1.000
_cell.length_b   1.000
_cell.length_c   1.000
_cell.angle_alpha   90.00
_cell.angle_beta   90.00
_cell.angle_gamma   90.00
#
_symmetry.space_group_name_H-M   'P 1'
#
loop_
_entity.id
_entity.type
_entity.pdbx_description
1 polymer ?
#
loop_
_entity_poly.entity_id
_entity_poly.type
_entity_poly.pdbx_seq_one_letter_code
_entity_poly.pdbx_strand_id
1 'polypeptide(L)'
;FARSNQDQWGSPMRHIIFGGDGFVGRHLAPKLIADGEEVVVADIAKSDLAHYRQAQHIVTDVTDPASVSAVGIKPDDMVYNLSAKMLSPIQVRAKRHEFFYPVNYHGTAHIIQAMDKAGAPNLVHFTTDMIYGHTVTYPMTEDHPVSPLGEYGMSKWETEQLAAEWRERGMRIALFRPRLIIGPGRLGILE
;
A
#
# COMPACT_ATOMS: atom_id res chain seq x y z
N PHE A 1 40.40 -4.86 -9.47
CA PHE A 1 39.90 -5.16 -8.11
C PHE A 1 38.55 -4.45 -7.94
N ALA A 2 37.48 -5.11 -8.37
CA ALA A 2 36.12 -4.72 -8.05
C ALA A 2 35.81 -5.30 -6.66
N ARG A 3 35.72 -4.47 -5.64
CA ARG A 3 35.13 -4.86 -4.36
C ARG A 3 33.65 -5.09 -4.62
N SER A 4 33.17 -6.30 -4.31
CA SER A 4 31.75 -6.61 -4.34
C SER A 4 31.04 -5.74 -3.31
N ASN A 5 29.99 -5.04 -3.74
CA ASN A 5 29.15 -4.15 -2.91
C ASN A 5 28.30 -4.92 -1.86
N GLN A 6 28.59 -6.20 -1.63
CA GLN A 6 27.78 -7.06 -0.75
C GLN A 6 28.08 -6.91 0.75
N ASP A 7 29.16 -6.23 1.14
CA ASP A 7 29.58 -6.15 2.55
C ASP A 7 29.11 -4.88 3.28
N GLN A 8 28.26 -4.04 2.65
CA GLN A 8 27.78 -2.78 3.21
C GLN A 8 26.34 -2.80 3.73
N TRP A 9 25.55 -3.83 3.43
CA TRP A 9 24.16 -3.92 3.85
C TRP A 9 24.02 -5.16 4.73
N GLY A 10 23.37 -5.00 5.89
CA GLY A 10 23.05 -6.11 6.81
C GLY A 10 22.29 -7.24 6.14
N SER A 11 21.89 -8.26 6.89
CA SER A 11 21.06 -9.35 6.38
C SER A 11 19.86 -8.82 5.57
N PRO A 12 19.46 -9.53 4.47
CA PRO A 12 18.30 -9.11 3.67
C PRO A 12 17.08 -8.81 4.55
N MET A 13 16.44 -7.67 4.30
CA MET A 13 15.19 -7.33 4.98
C MET A 13 14.02 -8.02 4.27
N ARG A 14 13.04 -8.47 5.04
CA ARG A 14 11.83 -9.03 4.46
C ARG A 14 10.79 -7.94 4.25
N HIS A 15 10.30 -7.83 3.01
CA HIS A 15 9.32 -6.86 2.56
C HIS A 15 8.00 -7.54 2.24
N ILE A 16 6.90 -7.12 2.88
CA ILE A 16 5.56 -7.62 2.60
C ILE A 16 4.77 -6.54 1.85
N ILE A 17 4.26 -6.87 0.68
CA ILE A 17 3.55 -5.93 -0.19
C ILE A 17 2.10 -6.39 -0.35
N PHE A 18 1.18 -5.82 0.43
CA PHE A 18 -0.25 -5.98 0.22
C PHE A 18 -0.70 -5.19 -1.00
N GLY A 19 -1.43 -5.82 -1.91
CA GLY A 19 -1.72 -5.26 -3.23
C GLY A 19 -0.51 -5.33 -4.16
N GLY A 20 0.39 -6.29 -3.93
CA GLY A 20 1.67 -6.38 -4.63
C GLY A 20 1.55 -6.81 -6.10
N ASP A 21 0.45 -7.39 -6.52
CA ASP A 21 0.16 -7.69 -7.94
C ASP A 21 -0.53 -6.52 -8.68
N GLY A 22 -0.77 -5.41 -7.97
CA GLY A 22 -1.25 -4.16 -8.54
C GLY A 22 -0.15 -3.38 -9.29
N PHE A 23 -0.53 -2.26 -9.92
CA PHE A 23 0.38 -1.48 -10.75
C PHE A 23 1.67 -1.06 -10.03
N VAL A 24 1.57 -0.47 -8.84
CA VAL A 24 2.74 -0.02 -8.07
C VAL A 24 3.56 -1.21 -7.59
N GLY A 25 2.89 -2.26 -7.09
CA GLY A 25 3.55 -3.46 -6.59
C GLY A 25 4.39 -4.17 -7.64
N ARG A 26 3.90 -4.23 -8.89
CA ARG A 26 4.61 -4.80 -10.03
C ARG A 26 5.91 -4.08 -10.40
N HIS A 27 6.07 -2.84 -9.97
CA HIS A 27 7.32 -2.09 -10.13
C HIS A 27 8.19 -2.12 -8.87
N LEU A 28 7.57 -2.12 -7.68
CA LEU A 28 8.29 -2.15 -6.41
C LEU A 28 8.94 -3.52 -6.14
N ALA A 29 8.19 -4.61 -6.29
CA ALA A 29 8.67 -5.95 -5.95
C ALA A 29 9.94 -6.35 -6.76
N PRO A 30 10.00 -6.17 -8.10
CA PRO A 30 11.21 -6.47 -8.85
C PRO A 30 12.42 -5.62 -8.43
N LYS A 31 12.17 -4.35 -8.03
CA LYS A 31 13.25 -3.48 -7.57
C LYS A 31 13.85 -3.98 -6.27
N LEU A 32 13.02 -4.34 -5.29
CA LEU A 32 13.46 -4.89 -4.01
C LEU A 32 14.21 -6.23 -4.21
N ILE A 33 13.70 -7.10 -5.08
CA ILE A 33 14.37 -8.36 -5.45
C ILE A 33 15.75 -8.09 -6.06
N ALA A 34 15.85 -7.11 -6.96
CA ALA A 34 17.13 -6.73 -7.59
C ALA A 34 18.13 -6.14 -6.60
N ASP A 35 17.64 -5.51 -5.53
CA ASP A 35 18.47 -5.00 -4.44
C ASP A 35 18.86 -6.09 -3.43
N GLY A 36 18.43 -7.35 -3.65
CA GLY A 36 18.77 -8.52 -2.84
C GLY A 36 17.87 -8.75 -1.63
N GLU A 37 16.71 -8.08 -1.57
CA GLU A 37 15.77 -8.18 -0.47
C GLU A 37 14.84 -9.39 -0.58
N GLU A 38 14.32 -9.88 0.55
CA GLU A 38 13.29 -10.91 0.59
C GLU A 38 11.91 -10.28 0.36
N VAL A 39 11.16 -10.75 -0.64
CA VAL A 39 9.87 -10.14 -1.01
C VAL A 39 8.72 -11.13 -0.90
N VAL A 40 7.67 -10.71 -0.20
CA VAL A 40 6.36 -11.38 -0.14
C VAL A 40 5.33 -10.50 -0.84
N VAL A 41 4.71 -11.02 -1.90
CA VAL A 41 3.59 -10.41 -2.60
C VAL A 41 2.29 -11.00 -2.04
N ALA A 42 1.53 -10.19 -1.33
CA ALA A 42 0.23 -10.52 -0.75
C ALA A 42 -0.87 -9.84 -1.57
N ASP A 43 -1.62 -10.59 -2.36
CA ASP A 43 -2.66 -10.03 -3.25
C ASP A 43 -3.80 -11.04 -3.44
N ILE A 44 -4.99 -10.55 -3.72
CA ILE A 44 -6.14 -11.39 -4.09
C ILE A 44 -5.94 -12.07 -5.46
N ALA A 45 -5.15 -11.43 -6.34
CA ALA A 45 -4.74 -11.97 -7.62
C ALA A 45 -3.33 -12.56 -7.53
N LYS A 46 -3.02 -13.48 -8.46
CA LYS A 46 -1.68 -13.99 -8.67
C LYS A 46 -1.41 -13.99 -10.16
N SER A 47 -0.46 -13.14 -10.60
CA SER A 47 0.00 -13.15 -11.97
C SER A 47 1.24 -14.01 -12.15
N ASP A 48 1.39 -14.60 -13.36
CA ASP A 48 2.57 -15.39 -13.75
C ASP A 48 3.71 -14.53 -14.30
N LEU A 49 3.85 -13.29 -13.83
CA LEU A 49 4.91 -12.40 -14.31
C LEU A 49 6.29 -12.96 -13.95
N ALA A 50 7.14 -13.11 -14.95
CA ALA A 50 8.45 -13.76 -14.81
C ALA A 50 9.35 -13.11 -13.74
N HIS A 51 9.21 -11.80 -13.54
CA HIS A 51 9.99 -11.03 -12.56
C HIS A 51 9.55 -11.24 -11.11
N TYR A 52 8.40 -11.89 -10.86
CA TYR A 52 7.96 -12.27 -9.52
C TYR A 52 8.42 -13.65 -9.06
N ARG A 53 9.10 -14.43 -9.91
CA ARG A 53 9.46 -15.83 -9.59
C ARG A 53 10.32 -15.97 -8.34
N GLN A 54 11.03 -14.92 -7.95
CA GLN A 54 11.85 -14.88 -6.73
C GLN A 54 11.08 -14.36 -5.50
N ALA A 55 9.87 -13.86 -5.67
CA ALA A 55 9.00 -13.46 -4.56
C ALA A 55 8.16 -14.65 -4.07
N GLN A 56 7.91 -14.70 -2.77
CA GLN A 56 6.85 -15.55 -2.22
C GLN A 56 5.50 -14.91 -2.54
N HIS A 57 4.58 -15.66 -3.14
CA HIS A 57 3.20 -15.22 -3.40
C HIS A 57 2.24 -15.85 -2.42
N ILE A 58 1.45 -15.02 -1.74
CA ILE A 58 0.40 -15.45 -0.82
C ILE A 58 -0.92 -14.83 -1.28
N VAL A 59 -1.88 -15.67 -1.65
CA VAL A 59 -3.23 -15.19 -1.99
C VAL A 59 -3.85 -14.62 -0.72
N THR A 60 -4.18 -13.32 -0.74
CA THR A 60 -4.61 -12.59 0.44
C THR A 60 -5.74 -11.63 0.09
N ASP A 61 -6.88 -11.81 0.75
CA ASP A 61 -7.96 -10.82 0.74
C ASP A 61 -7.84 -9.94 1.99
N VAL A 62 -7.54 -8.65 1.80
CA VAL A 62 -7.39 -7.72 2.92
C VAL A 62 -8.70 -7.45 3.66
N THR A 63 -9.84 -7.79 3.06
CA THR A 63 -11.16 -7.67 3.72
C THR A 63 -11.40 -8.79 4.74
N ASP A 64 -10.63 -9.87 4.69
CA ASP A 64 -10.65 -10.98 5.64
C ASP A 64 -9.44 -10.91 6.59
N PRO A 65 -9.64 -10.61 7.89
CA PRO A 65 -8.55 -10.54 8.86
C PRO A 65 -7.82 -11.88 9.05
N ALA A 66 -8.47 -13.03 8.81
CA ALA A 66 -7.82 -14.32 8.87
C ALA A 66 -6.85 -14.50 7.69
N SER A 67 -7.24 -14.07 6.48
CA SER A 67 -6.40 -14.06 5.30
C SER A 67 -5.16 -13.16 5.48
N VAL A 68 -5.34 -11.98 6.08
CA VAL A 68 -4.22 -11.07 6.41
C VAL A 68 -3.27 -11.70 7.43
N SER A 69 -3.81 -12.32 8.48
CA SER A 69 -3.01 -12.99 9.51
C SER A 69 -2.19 -14.18 8.96
N ALA A 70 -2.72 -14.87 7.95
CA ALA A 70 -2.05 -16.01 7.31
C ALA A 70 -0.77 -15.61 6.53
N VAL A 71 -0.57 -14.33 6.23
CA VAL A 71 0.67 -13.81 5.61
C VAL A 71 1.89 -14.03 6.51
N GLY A 72 1.69 -14.11 7.82
CA GLY A 72 2.74 -14.39 8.80
C GLY A 72 3.75 -13.23 8.89
N ILE A 73 3.27 -12.04 9.22
CA ILE A 73 4.10 -10.85 9.48
C ILE A 73 5.04 -11.12 10.65
N LYS A 74 6.28 -10.64 10.56
CA LYS A 74 7.33 -10.77 11.60
C LYS A 74 7.75 -9.39 12.12
N PRO A 75 8.34 -9.28 13.33
CA PRO A 75 8.70 -8.00 13.94
C PRO A 75 9.60 -7.09 13.10
N ASP A 76 10.50 -7.68 12.31
CA ASP A 76 11.49 -6.93 11.52
C ASP A 76 11.02 -6.65 10.08
N ASP A 77 9.80 -7.03 9.73
CA ASP A 77 9.28 -6.82 8.38
C ASP A 77 9.07 -5.34 8.06
N MET A 78 9.34 -4.97 6.81
CA MET A 78 8.86 -3.74 6.20
C MET A 78 7.56 -4.03 5.45
N VAL A 79 6.46 -3.44 5.87
CA VAL A 79 5.15 -3.67 5.28
C VAL A 79 4.76 -2.51 4.37
N TYR A 80 4.23 -2.84 3.19
CA TYR A 80 3.67 -1.89 2.24
C TYR A 80 2.19 -2.18 2.05
N ASN A 81 1.34 -1.19 2.26
CA ASN A 81 -0.08 -1.30 1.91
C ASN A 81 -0.36 -0.50 0.63
N LEU A 82 -0.40 -1.22 -0.49
CA LEU A 82 -0.74 -0.72 -1.82
C LEU A 82 -2.14 -1.18 -2.25
N SER A 83 -2.82 -1.98 -1.41
CA SER A 83 -4.16 -2.47 -1.72
C SER A 83 -5.17 -1.34 -1.71
N ALA A 84 -5.97 -1.27 -2.77
CA ALA A 84 -7.02 -0.26 -2.89
C ALA A 84 -8.10 -0.66 -3.89
N LYS A 85 -9.35 -0.33 -3.59
CA LYS A 85 -10.37 -0.08 -4.61
C LYS A 85 -10.23 1.34 -5.08
N MET A 86 -10.06 1.51 -6.39
CA MET A 86 -9.89 2.82 -7.02
C MET A 86 -11.17 3.29 -7.69
N LEU A 87 -11.25 4.59 -7.97
CA LEU A 87 -12.33 5.15 -8.78
C LEU A 87 -12.33 4.50 -10.16
N SER A 88 -13.53 4.08 -10.59
CA SER A 88 -13.81 3.64 -11.94
C SER A 88 -14.99 4.46 -12.47
N PRO A 89 -14.98 4.88 -13.75
CA PRO A 89 -16.09 5.61 -14.36
C PRO A 89 -17.44 4.87 -14.32
N ILE A 90 -17.38 3.54 -14.20
CA ILE A 90 -18.55 2.64 -14.31
C ILE A 90 -19.26 2.43 -12.96
N GLN A 91 -18.77 3.02 -11.86
CA GLN A 91 -19.33 2.79 -10.54
C GLN A 91 -20.68 3.46 -10.34
N VAL A 92 -21.66 2.68 -9.87
CA VAL A 92 -22.97 3.19 -9.48
C VAL A 92 -22.82 4.06 -8.22
N ARG A 93 -23.34 5.29 -8.28
CA ARG A 93 -23.24 6.26 -7.16
C ARG A 93 -23.82 5.75 -5.83
N ALA A 94 -24.87 4.93 -5.89
CA ALA A 94 -25.65 4.51 -4.72
C ALA A 94 -24.94 3.54 -3.76
N LYS A 95 -23.80 2.92 -4.16
CA LYS A 95 -23.09 1.91 -3.37
C LYS A 95 -21.62 2.20 -3.19
N ARG A 96 -21.22 3.46 -3.25
CA ARG A 96 -19.78 3.83 -3.20
C ARG A 96 -19.13 3.52 -1.86
N HIS A 97 -19.82 3.71 -0.77
CA HIS A 97 -19.33 3.35 0.56
C HIS A 97 -19.04 1.84 0.63
N GLU A 98 -20.02 1.00 0.31
CA GLU A 98 -19.87 -0.47 0.30
C GLU A 98 -18.78 -0.95 -0.66
N PHE A 99 -18.45 -0.15 -1.68
CA PHE A 99 -17.42 -0.50 -2.65
C PHE A 99 -16.00 -0.15 -2.16
N PHE A 100 -15.79 1.00 -1.52
CA PHE A 100 -14.47 1.46 -1.13
C PHE A 100 -14.04 1.02 0.26
N TYR A 101 -14.92 1.12 1.25
CA TYR A 101 -14.56 0.95 2.65
C TYR A 101 -14.05 -0.44 3.02
N PRO A 102 -14.61 -1.54 2.52
CA PRO A 102 -14.11 -2.87 2.87
C PRO A 102 -12.62 -3.05 2.59
N VAL A 103 -12.15 -2.57 1.43
CA VAL A 103 -10.74 -2.69 1.06
C VAL A 103 -9.91 -1.54 1.60
N ASN A 104 -10.37 -0.28 1.37
CA ASN A 104 -9.53 0.88 1.66
C ASN A 104 -9.38 1.12 3.16
N TYR A 105 -10.47 1.09 3.92
CA TYR A 105 -10.46 1.37 5.35
C TYR A 105 -10.29 0.10 6.19
N HIS A 106 -11.23 -0.85 6.09
CA HIS A 106 -11.19 -2.05 6.92
C HIS A 106 -9.98 -2.93 6.60
N GLY A 107 -9.64 -3.08 5.32
CA GLY A 107 -8.43 -3.79 4.90
C GLY A 107 -7.15 -3.18 5.49
N THR A 108 -7.05 -1.84 5.49
CA THR A 108 -5.93 -1.15 6.14
C THR A 108 -5.91 -1.41 7.65
N ALA A 109 -7.07 -1.36 8.31
CA ALA A 109 -7.18 -1.65 9.74
C ALA A 109 -6.75 -3.09 10.07
N HIS A 110 -7.16 -4.08 9.27
CA HIS A 110 -6.74 -5.48 9.44
C HIS A 110 -5.23 -5.66 9.30
N ILE A 111 -4.61 -4.99 8.32
CA ILE A 111 -3.15 -5.03 8.14
C ILE A 111 -2.45 -4.44 9.36
N ILE A 112 -2.85 -3.25 9.81
CA ILE A 112 -2.24 -2.60 10.98
C ILE A 112 -2.41 -3.44 12.24
N GLN A 113 -3.59 -4.04 12.47
CA GLN A 113 -3.84 -4.92 13.61
C GLN A 113 -2.98 -6.20 13.56
N ALA A 114 -2.76 -6.76 12.37
CA ALA A 114 -1.89 -7.93 12.20
C ALA A 114 -0.42 -7.56 12.46
N MET A 115 0.01 -6.37 12.03
CA MET A 115 1.34 -5.83 12.32
C MET A 115 1.55 -5.60 13.81
N ASP A 116 0.58 -5.01 14.50
CA ASP A 116 0.64 -4.78 15.96
C ASP A 116 0.79 -6.10 16.72
N LYS A 117 -0.04 -7.09 16.40
CA LYS A 117 0.04 -8.44 16.99
C LYS A 117 1.40 -9.11 16.74
N ALA A 118 2.01 -8.84 15.59
CA ALA A 118 3.33 -9.37 15.23
C ALA A 118 4.49 -8.57 15.82
N GLY A 119 4.25 -7.38 16.40
CA GLY A 119 5.28 -6.46 16.84
C GLY A 119 6.06 -5.81 15.69
N ALA A 120 5.47 -5.73 14.48
CA ALA A 120 6.09 -5.13 13.29
C ALA A 120 5.71 -3.64 13.19
N PRO A 121 6.62 -2.68 13.45
CA PRO A 121 6.24 -1.28 13.53
C PRO A 121 6.27 -0.53 12.20
N ASN A 122 6.86 -1.07 11.13
CA ASN A 122 7.19 -0.33 9.93
C ASN A 122 6.16 -0.49 8.82
N LEU A 123 5.42 0.56 8.49
CA LEU A 123 4.42 0.60 7.44
C LEU A 123 4.66 1.74 6.45
N VAL A 124 4.63 1.43 5.17
CA VAL A 124 4.45 2.41 4.09
C VAL A 124 3.03 2.26 3.55
N HIS A 125 2.23 3.30 3.67
CA HIS A 125 0.82 3.29 3.26
C HIS A 125 0.55 4.31 2.16
N PHE A 126 -0.09 3.84 1.06
CA PHE A 126 -0.48 4.68 -0.06
C PHE A 126 -1.91 5.17 0.11
N THR A 127 -2.04 6.49 0.20
CA THR A 127 -3.32 7.21 0.23
C THR A 127 -3.57 7.91 -1.11
N THR A 128 -3.91 9.19 -1.15
CA THR A 128 -4.16 9.93 -2.39
C THR A 128 -4.17 11.44 -2.14
N ASP A 129 -3.83 12.23 -3.14
CA ASP A 129 -4.03 13.68 -3.12
C ASP A 129 -5.52 14.08 -3.14
N MET A 130 -6.42 13.17 -3.48
CA MET A 130 -7.88 13.45 -3.47
C MET A 130 -8.44 13.75 -2.08
N ILE A 131 -7.66 13.56 -1.01
CA ILE A 131 -8.01 14.01 0.34
C ILE A 131 -8.08 15.54 0.43
N TYR A 132 -7.35 16.27 -0.42
CA TYR A 132 -7.35 17.73 -0.41
C TYR A 132 -8.59 18.35 -1.09
N GLY A 133 -9.29 17.58 -1.93
CA GLY A 133 -10.46 18.07 -2.64
C GLY A 133 -10.13 19.17 -3.65
N HIS A 134 -10.84 20.30 -3.57
CA HIS A 134 -10.55 21.44 -4.43
C HIS A 134 -9.31 22.18 -3.97
N THR A 135 -8.38 22.42 -4.90
CA THR A 135 -7.15 23.18 -4.62
C THR A 135 -7.49 24.65 -4.36
N VAL A 136 -7.11 25.17 -3.19
CA VAL A 136 -7.33 26.58 -2.81
C VAL A 136 -6.06 27.43 -2.92
N THR A 137 -4.88 26.80 -2.91
CA THR A 137 -3.58 27.49 -3.06
C THR A 137 -2.66 26.69 -3.99
N TYR A 138 -1.78 27.41 -4.72
CA TYR A 138 -0.77 26.83 -5.60
C TYR A 138 0.64 27.33 -5.22
N PRO A 139 1.66 26.47 -5.24
CA PRO A 139 1.56 25.03 -5.42
C PRO A 139 0.84 24.35 -4.24
N MET A 140 0.16 23.23 -4.49
CA MET A 140 -0.41 22.42 -3.43
C MET A 140 0.72 21.69 -2.69
N THR A 141 0.80 21.92 -1.38
CA THR A 141 1.75 21.30 -0.46
C THR A 141 1.06 20.29 0.44
N GLU A 142 1.82 19.56 1.26
CA GLU A 142 1.26 18.58 2.22
C GLU A 142 0.44 19.24 3.34
N ASP A 143 0.66 20.54 3.60
CA ASP A 143 -0.10 21.35 4.57
C ASP A 143 -1.42 21.92 4.01
N HIS A 144 -1.74 21.62 2.76
CA HIS A 144 -2.99 22.08 2.14
C HIS A 144 -4.18 21.56 2.95
N PRO A 145 -5.24 22.37 3.17
CA PRO A 145 -6.42 21.96 3.90
C PRO A 145 -7.05 20.68 3.35
N VAL A 146 -7.37 19.75 4.25
CA VAL A 146 -8.01 18.49 3.91
C VAL A 146 -9.50 18.70 3.76
N SER A 147 -10.06 18.34 2.59
CA SER A 147 -11.48 18.44 2.25
C SER A 147 -11.87 17.36 1.24
N PRO A 148 -11.89 16.07 1.64
CA PRO A 148 -12.05 14.96 0.72
C PRO A 148 -13.34 15.04 -0.08
N LEU A 149 -13.27 14.79 -1.39
CA LEU A 149 -14.44 14.72 -2.26
C LEU A 149 -14.85 13.27 -2.50
N GLY A 150 -16.07 12.95 -2.05
CA GLY A 150 -16.68 11.64 -2.25
C GLY A 150 -16.04 10.50 -1.44
N GLU A 151 -16.67 9.34 -1.52
CA GLU A 151 -16.37 8.17 -0.67
C GLU A 151 -14.94 7.63 -0.83
N TYR A 152 -14.34 7.76 -2.02
CA TYR A 152 -12.95 7.33 -2.22
C TYR A 152 -11.97 8.20 -1.44
N GLY A 153 -12.05 9.53 -1.62
CA GLY A 153 -11.20 10.47 -0.88
C GLY A 153 -11.41 10.35 0.62
N MET A 154 -12.68 10.22 1.05
CA MET A 154 -13.03 10.04 2.46
C MET A 154 -12.46 8.73 3.03
N SER A 155 -12.61 7.60 2.34
CA SER A 155 -12.08 6.32 2.80
C SER A 155 -10.55 6.34 2.96
N LYS A 156 -9.85 7.08 2.09
CA LYS A 156 -8.38 7.25 2.19
C LYS A 156 -7.99 8.24 3.30
N TRP A 157 -8.74 9.31 3.49
CA TRP A 157 -8.52 10.24 4.61
C TRP A 157 -8.69 9.57 5.97
N GLU A 158 -9.72 8.78 6.15
CA GLU A 158 -9.94 8.05 7.39
C GLU A 158 -8.82 7.04 7.70
N THR A 159 -8.16 6.47 6.67
CA THR A 159 -6.96 5.64 6.91
C THR A 159 -5.77 6.45 7.39
N GLU A 160 -5.65 7.72 7.03
CA GLU A 160 -4.60 8.60 7.57
C GLU A 160 -4.86 8.96 9.04
N GLN A 161 -6.12 9.16 9.41
CA GLN A 161 -6.51 9.35 10.81
C GLN A 161 -6.21 8.10 11.63
N LEU A 162 -6.57 6.92 11.13
CA LEU A 162 -6.19 5.64 11.73
C LEU A 162 -4.67 5.51 11.86
N ALA A 163 -3.91 5.87 10.84
CA ALA A 163 -2.45 5.84 10.89
C ALA A 163 -1.88 6.80 11.96
N ALA A 164 -2.50 7.97 12.15
CA ALA A 164 -2.12 8.91 13.20
C ALA A 164 -2.28 8.31 14.60
N GLU A 165 -3.43 7.67 14.87
CA GLU A 165 -3.68 6.96 16.13
C GLU A 165 -2.63 5.86 16.41
N TRP A 166 -2.23 5.10 15.38
CA TRP A 166 -1.25 4.04 15.53
C TRP A 166 0.19 4.57 15.65
N ARG A 167 0.50 5.73 15.08
CA ARG A 167 1.77 6.42 15.33
C ARG A 167 1.92 6.83 16.81
N GLU A 168 0.84 7.30 17.45
CA GLU A 168 0.81 7.61 18.87
C GLU A 168 1.08 6.38 19.75
N ARG A 169 0.76 5.16 19.24
CA ARG A 169 1.04 3.87 19.88
C ARG A 169 2.45 3.34 19.57
N GLY A 170 3.26 4.07 18.79
CA GLY A 170 4.65 3.73 18.50
C GLY A 170 4.91 3.10 17.14
N MET A 171 3.91 2.94 16.28
CA MET A 171 4.14 2.50 14.90
C MET A 171 4.82 3.58 14.06
N ARG A 172 5.70 3.16 13.17
CA ARG A 172 6.39 4.03 12.20
C ARG A 172 5.70 3.91 10.85
N ILE A 173 4.79 4.82 10.57
CA ILE A 173 3.96 4.78 9.36
C ILE A 173 4.36 5.94 8.44
N ALA A 174 4.86 5.66 7.26
CA ALA A 174 5.03 6.64 6.19
C ALA A 174 3.78 6.67 5.33
N LEU A 175 3.24 7.86 5.06
CA LEU A 175 2.07 8.07 4.21
C LEU A 175 2.51 8.67 2.87
N PHE A 176 2.07 8.08 1.77
CA PHE A 176 2.26 8.61 0.43
C PHE A 176 0.92 9.03 -0.15
N ARG A 177 0.81 10.29 -0.57
CA ARG A 177 -0.38 10.88 -1.21
C ARG A 177 -0.13 11.07 -2.70
N PRO A 178 -0.01 9.98 -3.49
CA PRO A 178 0.25 10.14 -4.91
C PRO A 178 -0.94 10.79 -5.60
N ARG A 179 -0.65 11.60 -6.60
CA ARG A 179 -1.64 12.11 -7.53
C ARG A 179 -1.97 11.03 -8.56
N LEU A 180 -1.75 11.31 -9.83
CA LEU A 180 -1.94 10.34 -10.90
C LEU A 180 -0.65 9.55 -11.10
N ILE A 181 -0.70 8.24 -10.87
CA ILE A 181 0.44 7.36 -11.13
C ILE A 181 0.27 6.79 -12.54
N ILE A 182 1.21 7.13 -13.43
CA ILE A 182 1.26 6.64 -14.81
C ILE A 182 2.62 5.99 -15.08
N GLY A 183 2.66 5.08 -16.04
CA GLY A 183 3.90 4.40 -16.42
C GLY A 183 3.63 3.22 -17.35
N PRO A 184 4.68 2.43 -17.68
CA PRO A 184 4.53 1.23 -18.53
C PRO A 184 3.47 0.28 -17.97
N GLY A 185 2.46 -0.05 -18.78
CA GLY A 185 1.32 -0.89 -18.39
C GLY A 185 0.15 -0.15 -17.72
N ARG A 186 0.23 1.20 -17.63
CA ARG A 186 -0.90 2.04 -17.18
C ARG A 186 -0.76 3.47 -17.68
N LEU A 187 -1.63 3.87 -18.57
CA LEU A 187 -1.70 5.23 -19.10
C LEU A 187 -2.66 6.15 -18.32
N GLY A 188 -3.31 5.63 -17.28
CA GLY A 188 -4.23 6.36 -16.42
C GLY A 188 -5.51 6.76 -17.15
N ILE A 189 -5.79 8.06 -17.19
CA ILE A 189 -6.96 8.62 -17.89
C ILE A 189 -6.72 8.85 -19.39
N LEU A 190 -5.55 8.47 -19.89
CA LEU A 190 -5.18 8.63 -21.31
C LEU A 190 -5.58 7.40 -22.14
N GLU A 191 -6.13 6.37 -21.51
CA GLU A 191 -6.80 5.23 -22.13
C GLU A 191 -8.31 5.52 -22.20
#